data_1802ba43f2d3e50acee62d4c9bde3e5e
#
_entry.id   1802ba43f2d3e50acee62d4c9bde3e5e
#
_cell.length_a   1.000
_cell.length_b   1.000
_cell.length_c   1.000
_cell.angle_alpha   90.00
_cell.angle_beta   90.00
_cell.angle_gamma   90.00
#
_symmetry.space_group_name_H-M   'P 1'
#
loop_
_entity.id
_entity.type
_entity.pdbx_description
1 polymer ?
#
loop_
_entity_poly.entity_id
_entity_poly.type
_entity_poly.pdbx_seq_one_letter_code
_entity_poly.pdbx_strand_id
1 'polypeptide(L)'
;VCALSDYATTVAWGCSSSDSPSVPNVTWNSGNPVGAGAEIGDGESNTTGILTDCSTAPAALAARSYGAEWFLPSIKELNEMYRNKATLEAVSGFTAFSSYYWSSTEYDNNDAWRQYVDSGNQGLNYKYGTDNVRAVRAF
;
A
#
# COMPACT_ATOMS: atom_id res chain seq x y z
N VAL A 1 2.40 -1.44 -13.44
CA VAL A 1 3.33 -2.59 -13.36
C VAL A 1 3.50 -2.97 -11.90
N CYS A 2 3.46 -4.27 -11.60
CA CYS A 2 3.62 -4.82 -10.25
C CYS A 2 5.01 -5.47 -10.13
N ALA A 3 5.67 -5.29 -8.97
CA ALA A 3 6.93 -5.98 -8.68
C ALA A 3 6.73 -7.51 -8.65
N LEU A 4 7.75 -8.26 -9.09
CA LEU A 4 7.68 -9.72 -9.15
C LEU A 4 7.69 -10.38 -7.76
N SER A 5 8.20 -9.70 -6.74
CA SER A 5 8.30 -10.22 -5.38
C SER A 5 7.94 -9.16 -4.35
N ASP A 6 7.62 -9.62 -3.14
CA ASP A 6 7.47 -8.73 -1.99
C ASP A 6 8.82 -8.15 -1.56
N TYR A 7 8.78 -7.05 -0.83
CA TYR A 7 9.91 -6.65 0.00
C TYR A 7 10.25 -7.78 0.99
N ALA A 8 11.53 -7.96 1.27
CA ALA A 8 12.04 -9.17 1.93
C ALA A 8 11.42 -9.51 3.28
N THR A 9 10.91 -8.50 4.00
CA THR A 9 10.29 -8.67 5.33
C THR A 9 9.00 -7.87 5.41
N THR A 10 8.10 -8.24 6.34
CA THR A 10 6.99 -7.37 6.74
C THR A 10 7.56 -6.15 7.45
N VAL A 11 6.94 -5.00 7.24
CA VAL A 11 7.37 -3.71 7.80
C VAL A 11 6.19 -2.91 8.33
N ALA A 12 6.46 -1.97 9.23
CA ALA A 12 5.47 -1.01 9.68
C ALA A 12 5.15 -0.01 8.57
N TRP A 13 3.92 0.53 8.58
CA TRP A 13 3.56 1.64 7.69
C TRP A 13 4.40 2.86 8.00
N GLY A 14 4.53 3.16 9.29
CA GLY A 14 5.41 4.20 9.81
C GLY A 14 4.66 5.41 10.33
N CYS A 15 5.38 6.30 11.01
CA CYS A 15 4.84 7.57 11.54
C CYS A 15 3.66 7.37 12.46
N SER A 16 3.72 6.33 13.30
CA SER A 16 2.68 6.00 14.27
C SER A 16 2.32 7.19 15.15
N SER A 17 1.03 7.38 15.39
CA SER A 17 0.47 8.47 16.18
C SER A 17 0.69 9.87 15.57
N SER A 18 1.06 9.94 14.30
CA SER A 18 1.20 11.19 13.57
C SER A 18 0.38 11.13 12.29
N ASP A 19 -0.41 12.16 12.05
CA ASP A 19 -1.07 12.35 10.77
C ASP A 19 0.00 12.70 9.72
N SER A 20 -0.22 12.24 8.50
CA SER A 20 0.58 12.64 7.35
C SER A 20 -0.19 13.72 6.58
N PRO A 21 -0.01 15.00 6.89
CA PRO A 21 -0.85 16.05 6.30
C PRO A 21 -0.74 16.16 4.78
N SER A 22 0.30 15.62 4.20
CA SER A 22 0.48 15.54 2.74
C SER A 22 -0.26 14.37 2.09
N VAL A 23 -0.94 13.52 2.89
CA VAL A 23 -1.72 12.38 2.40
C VAL A 23 -3.17 12.54 2.83
N PRO A 24 -4.14 12.47 1.91
CA PRO A 24 -5.55 12.55 2.29
C PRO A 24 -5.96 11.40 3.22
N ASN A 25 -6.72 11.71 4.27
CA ASN A 25 -7.35 10.71 5.11
C ASN A 25 -8.58 10.14 4.42
N VAL A 26 -8.64 8.83 4.31
CA VAL A 26 -9.77 8.11 3.71
C VAL A 26 -10.54 7.39 4.79
N THR A 27 -11.68 7.94 5.16
CA THR A 27 -12.51 7.41 6.24
C THR A 27 -13.30 6.17 5.81
N TRP A 28 -13.68 5.35 6.79
CA TRP A 28 -14.54 4.20 6.54
C TRP A 28 -15.90 4.65 6.03
N ASN A 29 -16.32 4.11 4.88
CA ASN A 29 -17.63 4.40 4.29
C ASN A 29 -18.22 3.11 3.70
N SER A 30 -19.08 2.46 4.46
CA SER A 30 -19.91 1.32 4.03
C SER A 30 -19.20 0.20 3.23
N GLY A 31 -17.94 -0.06 3.52
CA GLY A 31 -17.22 -1.22 2.99
C GLY A 31 -16.06 -0.93 2.06
N ASN A 32 -16.14 0.04 1.16
CA ASN A 32 -15.04 0.32 0.23
C ASN A 32 -14.50 1.74 0.41
N PRO A 33 -13.18 1.90 0.63
CA PRO A 33 -12.57 3.21 0.68
C PRO A 33 -12.65 3.90 -0.69
N VAL A 34 -13.08 5.15 -0.70
CA VAL A 34 -13.23 5.97 -1.90
C VAL A 34 -12.78 7.41 -1.65
N GLY A 35 -12.43 8.11 -2.71
CA GLY A 35 -12.05 9.52 -2.66
C GLY A 35 -10.54 9.72 -2.73
N ALA A 36 -10.13 10.98 -2.66
CA ALA A 36 -8.72 11.37 -2.77
C ALA A 36 -7.83 10.59 -1.80
N GLY A 37 -6.77 10.01 -2.30
CA GLY A 37 -5.86 9.12 -1.57
C GLY A 37 -6.20 7.63 -1.69
N ALA A 38 -7.41 7.28 -2.13
CA ALA A 38 -7.84 5.89 -2.31
C ALA A 38 -7.81 5.43 -3.76
N GLU A 39 -7.86 6.35 -4.71
CA GLU A 39 -8.15 6.07 -6.11
C GLU A 39 -6.94 5.48 -6.86
N ILE A 40 -7.24 4.87 -8.03
CA ILE A 40 -6.19 4.46 -8.97
C ILE A 40 -5.47 5.71 -9.47
N GLY A 41 -4.14 5.72 -9.35
CA GLY A 41 -3.29 6.87 -9.65
C GLY A 41 -2.79 7.61 -8.41
N ASP A 42 -3.40 7.39 -7.25
CA ASP A 42 -3.02 8.10 -6.02
C ASP A 42 -1.79 7.52 -5.31
N GLY A 43 -1.41 6.27 -5.62
CA GLY A 43 -0.34 5.57 -4.90
C GLY A 43 1.00 6.30 -4.92
N GLU A 44 1.38 6.87 -6.06
CA GLU A 44 2.63 7.60 -6.20
C GLU A 44 2.66 8.88 -5.37
N SER A 45 1.61 9.70 -5.47
CA SER A 45 1.49 10.94 -4.70
C SER A 45 1.38 10.67 -3.20
N ASN A 46 0.63 9.65 -2.79
CA ASN A 46 0.56 9.22 -1.40
C ASN A 46 1.95 8.83 -0.87
N THR A 47 2.67 7.98 -1.60
CA THR A 47 4.02 7.54 -1.19
C THR A 47 4.98 8.72 -1.04
N THR A 48 4.92 9.67 -1.95
CA THR A 48 5.70 10.90 -1.87
C THR A 48 5.30 11.74 -0.65
N GLY A 49 4.00 11.88 -0.41
CA GLY A 49 3.48 12.60 0.76
C GLY A 49 3.91 11.94 2.08
N ILE A 50 3.80 10.62 2.18
CA ILE A 50 4.26 9.87 3.36
C ILE A 50 5.73 10.19 3.65
N LEU A 51 6.60 10.11 2.65
CA LEU A 51 8.03 10.34 2.81
C LEU A 51 8.38 11.81 3.04
N THR A 52 7.55 12.74 2.60
CA THR A 52 7.68 14.16 2.90
C THR A 52 7.45 14.42 4.39
N ASP A 53 6.40 13.82 4.95
CA ASP A 53 6.01 14.01 6.36
C ASP A 53 6.83 13.14 7.30
N CYS A 54 7.26 11.97 6.84
CA CYS A 54 8.02 10.99 7.60
C CYS A 54 9.04 10.28 6.70
N SER A 55 10.23 10.84 6.62
CA SER A 55 11.31 10.35 5.74
C SER A 55 11.78 8.93 6.06
N THR A 56 11.43 8.39 7.22
CA THR A 56 11.80 7.06 7.70
C THR A 56 10.67 6.04 7.62
N ALA A 57 9.53 6.36 7.00
CA ALA A 57 8.38 5.48 6.89
C ALA A 57 8.74 4.16 6.21
N PRO A 58 8.75 3.01 6.93
CA PRO A 58 9.31 1.76 6.41
C PRO A 58 8.60 1.22 5.17
N ALA A 59 7.27 1.24 5.13
CA ALA A 59 6.53 0.69 3.99
C ALA A 59 6.78 1.50 2.70
N ALA A 60 6.76 2.83 2.80
CA ALA A 60 7.03 3.71 1.67
C ALA A 60 8.49 3.58 1.19
N LEU A 61 9.44 3.50 2.12
CA LEU A 61 10.85 3.24 1.78
C LEU A 61 11.04 1.88 1.13
N ALA A 62 10.36 0.84 1.62
CA ALA A 62 10.41 -0.49 1.03
C ALA A 62 9.96 -0.48 -0.44
N ALA A 63 8.87 0.23 -0.76
CA ALA A 63 8.43 0.39 -2.13
C ALA A 63 9.43 1.16 -3.00
N ARG A 64 9.99 2.26 -2.48
CA ARG A 64 11.01 3.06 -3.19
C ARG A 64 12.36 2.34 -3.36
N SER A 65 12.62 1.29 -2.61
CA SER A 65 13.86 0.51 -2.75
C SER A 65 13.97 -0.22 -4.09
N TYR A 66 12.87 -0.39 -4.81
CA TYR A 66 12.84 -0.97 -6.16
C TYR A 66 13.25 0.05 -7.24
N GLY A 67 13.25 1.32 -6.93
CA GLY A 67 13.58 2.43 -7.84
C GLY A 67 12.72 3.65 -7.54
N ALA A 68 13.14 4.83 -8.00
CA ALA A 68 12.46 6.09 -7.71
C ALA A 68 11.02 6.16 -8.25
N GLU A 69 10.74 5.44 -9.31
CA GLU A 69 9.41 5.36 -9.94
C GLU A 69 8.48 4.33 -9.30
N TRP A 70 8.99 3.52 -8.35
CA TRP A 70 8.19 2.53 -7.64
C TRP A 70 7.56 3.14 -6.40
N PHE A 71 6.33 2.74 -6.09
CA PHE A 71 5.57 3.29 -4.98
C PHE A 71 4.67 2.24 -4.31
N LEU A 72 4.21 2.57 -3.13
CA LEU A 72 3.23 1.78 -2.39
C LEU A 72 1.86 2.00 -3.04
N PRO A 73 1.15 0.94 -3.45
CA PRO A 73 -0.13 1.11 -4.14
C PRO A 73 -1.18 1.78 -3.25
N SER A 74 -2.05 2.60 -3.82
CA SER A 74 -3.27 3.01 -3.13
C SER A 74 -4.16 1.79 -2.85
N ILE A 75 -5.17 1.95 -2.00
CA ILE A 75 -6.05 0.82 -1.66
C ILE A 75 -6.81 0.27 -2.89
N LYS A 76 -7.19 1.12 -3.84
CA LYS A 76 -7.81 0.66 -5.09
C LYS A 76 -6.82 0.04 -6.07
N GLU A 77 -5.60 0.53 -6.14
CA GLU A 77 -4.53 -0.11 -6.91
C GLU A 77 -4.21 -1.49 -6.35
N LEU A 78 -4.14 -1.61 -5.02
CA LEU A 78 -3.95 -2.89 -4.34
C LEU A 78 -5.11 -3.86 -4.62
N ASN A 79 -6.33 -3.35 -4.66
CA ASN A 79 -7.51 -4.15 -5.03
C ASN A 79 -7.46 -4.63 -6.48
N GLU A 80 -6.95 -3.83 -7.41
CA GLU A 80 -6.73 -4.27 -8.80
C GLU A 80 -5.69 -5.40 -8.88
N MET A 81 -4.64 -5.34 -8.06
CA MET A 81 -3.68 -6.45 -7.95
C MET A 81 -4.37 -7.73 -7.46
N TYR A 82 -5.20 -7.63 -6.43
CA TYR A 82 -5.99 -8.76 -5.94
C TYR A 82 -6.93 -9.33 -7.02
N ARG A 83 -7.67 -8.48 -7.71
CA ARG A 83 -8.61 -8.90 -8.76
C ARG A 83 -7.92 -9.59 -9.94
N ASN A 84 -6.67 -9.25 -10.19
CA ASN A 84 -5.84 -9.84 -11.24
C ASN A 84 -4.81 -10.85 -10.69
N LYS A 85 -4.99 -11.32 -9.46
CA LYS A 85 -4.05 -12.21 -8.76
C LYS A 85 -3.64 -13.41 -9.59
N ALA A 86 -4.62 -14.14 -10.16
CA ALA A 86 -4.35 -15.34 -10.95
C ALA A 86 -3.49 -15.04 -12.19
N THR A 87 -3.74 -13.92 -12.86
CA THR A 87 -2.97 -13.49 -14.03
C THR A 87 -1.54 -13.10 -13.63
N LEU A 88 -1.39 -12.36 -12.52
CA LEU A 88 -0.09 -11.94 -12.03
C LEU A 88 0.77 -13.13 -11.58
N GLU A 89 0.18 -14.06 -10.83
CA GLU A 89 0.87 -15.25 -10.34
C GLU A 89 1.24 -16.25 -11.44
N ALA A 90 0.62 -16.17 -12.61
CA ALA A 90 1.00 -16.95 -13.80
C ALA A 90 2.26 -16.39 -14.50
N VAL A 91 2.71 -15.19 -14.17
CA VAL A 91 3.91 -14.62 -14.77
C VAL A 91 5.14 -15.33 -14.24
N SER A 92 6.03 -15.74 -15.16
CA SER A 92 7.28 -16.42 -14.78
C SER A 92 8.13 -15.57 -13.84
N GLY A 93 8.55 -16.14 -12.73
CA GLY A 93 9.33 -15.46 -11.69
C GLY A 93 8.51 -14.63 -10.72
N PHE A 94 7.19 -14.61 -10.86
CA PHE A 94 6.33 -13.91 -9.91
C PHE A 94 6.16 -14.75 -8.63
N THR A 95 6.45 -14.15 -7.49
CA THR A 95 6.21 -14.77 -6.18
C THR A 95 4.76 -14.58 -5.79
N ALA A 96 4.06 -15.67 -5.49
CA ALA A 96 2.64 -15.64 -5.11
C ALA A 96 2.38 -14.66 -3.95
N PHE A 97 1.24 -14.01 -4.00
CA PHE A 97 0.78 -13.17 -2.91
C PHE A 97 0.41 -14.01 -1.68
N SER A 98 0.62 -13.45 -0.51
CA SER A 98 0.21 -14.11 0.74
C SER A 98 -0.12 -13.09 1.84
N SER A 99 -1.17 -13.36 2.62
CA SER A 99 -1.53 -12.59 3.80
C SER A 99 -1.93 -11.13 3.50
N TYR A 100 -1.52 -10.19 4.34
CA TYR A 100 -1.90 -8.79 4.28
C TYR A 100 -0.83 -7.93 3.61
N TYR A 101 -1.29 -6.95 2.84
CA TYR A 101 -0.45 -5.97 2.18
C TYR A 101 -0.85 -4.55 2.57
N TRP A 102 0.14 -3.72 2.88
CA TRP A 102 -0.06 -2.29 3.06
C TRP A 102 -0.49 -1.61 1.77
N SER A 103 -1.41 -0.67 1.89
CA SER A 103 -1.61 0.38 0.88
C SER A 103 -0.94 1.68 1.32
N SER A 104 -0.81 2.63 0.41
CA SER A 104 -0.38 4.00 0.73
C SER A 104 -1.52 4.88 1.27
N THR A 105 -2.74 4.34 1.36
CA THR A 105 -3.93 5.08 1.77
C THR A 105 -3.99 5.19 3.28
N GLU A 106 -3.99 6.42 3.79
CA GLU A 106 -4.09 6.71 5.22
C GLU A 106 -5.54 6.75 5.66
N TYR A 107 -5.84 6.22 6.85
CA TYR A 107 -7.15 6.37 7.48
C TYR A 107 -7.15 7.57 8.43
N ASP A 108 -6.22 7.60 9.38
CA ASP A 108 -6.04 8.68 10.35
C ASP A 108 -4.59 8.68 10.87
N ASN A 109 -4.33 9.37 11.98
CA ASN A 109 -3.00 9.41 12.57
C ASN A 109 -2.52 8.07 13.14
N ASN A 110 -3.41 7.11 13.40
CA ASN A 110 -3.07 5.81 14.00
C ASN A 110 -3.08 4.65 13.02
N ASP A 111 -3.94 4.69 11.99
CA ASP A 111 -4.26 3.56 11.12
C ASP A 111 -4.06 3.88 9.65
N ALA A 112 -3.73 2.84 8.89
CA ALA A 112 -3.69 2.87 7.44
C ALA A 112 -4.45 1.67 6.86
N TRP A 113 -4.89 1.80 5.60
CA TRP A 113 -5.62 0.76 4.89
C TRP A 113 -4.69 -0.35 4.42
N ARG A 114 -5.17 -1.57 4.53
CA ARG A 114 -4.52 -2.79 4.04
C ARG A 114 -5.53 -3.71 3.37
N GLN A 115 -5.04 -4.71 2.66
CA GLN A 115 -5.89 -5.73 2.03
C GLN A 115 -5.35 -7.13 2.28
N TYR A 116 -6.27 -8.05 2.60
CA TYR A 116 -5.98 -9.47 2.71
C TYR A 116 -6.19 -10.12 1.34
N VAL A 117 -5.12 -10.65 0.76
CA VAL A 117 -5.14 -11.12 -0.63
C VAL A 117 -5.76 -12.50 -0.86
N ASP A 118 -6.07 -13.24 0.20
CA ASP A 118 -6.75 -14.52 0.04
C ASP A 118 -8.27 -14.36 -0.08
N SER A 119 -8.85 -13.36 0.57
CA SER A 119 -10.29 -13.07 0.51
C SER A 119 -10.65 -11.76 -0.20
N GLY A 120 -9.68 -10.86 -0.37
CA GLY A 120 -9.92 -9.51 -0.88
C GLY A 120 -10.43 -8.53 0.18
N ASN A 121 -10.56 -8.94 1.43
CA ASN A 121 -11.04 -8.07 2.50
C ASN A 121 -10.11 -6.87 2.69
N GLN A 122 -10.69 -5.68 2.66
CA GLN A 122 -10.01 -4.42 2.95
C GLN A 122 -10.33 -3.99 4.38
N GLY A 123 -9.34 -3.50 5.09
CA GLY A 123 -9.48 -3.09 6.48
C GLY A 123 -8.33 -2.21 6.92
N LEU A 124 -8.26 -2.00 8.21
CA LEU A 124 -7.28 -1.13 8.84
C LEU A 124 -6.26 -1.94 9.64
N ASN A 125 -5.07 -1.40 9.75
CA ASN A 125 -4.10 -1.86 10.72
C ASN A 125 -3.40 -0.65 11.35
N TYR A 126 -2.98 -0.79 12.59
CA TYR A 126 -2.16 0.22 13.25
C TYR A 126 -0.88 0.46 12.46
N LYS A 127 -0.49 1.72 12.32
CA LYS A 127 0.73 2.10 11.57
C LYS A 127 2.01 1.47 12.13
N TYR A 128 2.02 1.06 13.39
CA TYR A 128 3.13 0.31 14.01
C TYR A 128 3.05 -1.21 13.78
N GLY A 129 1.91 -1.73 13.34
CA GLY A 129 1.78 -3.13 12.93
C GLY A 129 2.58 -3.39 11.65
N THR A 130 2.86 -4.66 11.35
CA THR A 130 3.66 -5.02 10.19
C THR A 130 2.86 -5.82 9.18
N ASP A 131 2.95 -5.43 7.92
CA ASP A 131 2.36 -6.12 6.78
C ASP A 131 3.36 -6.20 5.62
N ASN A 132 3.04 -6.99 4.61
CA ASN A 132 3.86 -7.10 3.40
C ASN A 132 3.79 -5.82 2.55
N VAL A 133 4.81 -5.61 1.76
CA VAL A 133 4.86 -4.57 0.73
C VAL A 133 5.11 -5.21 -0.63
N ARG A 134 4.22 -4.94 -1.57
CA ARG A 134 4.42 -5.23 -3.00
C ARG A 134 4.36 -3.90 -3.75
N ALA A 135 5.49 -3.48 -4.27
CA ALA A 135 5.60 -2.21 -4.97
C ALA A 135 4.94 -2.26 -6.35
N VAL A 136 4.44 -1.12 -6.79
CA VAL A 136 3.92 -0.92 -8.14
C VAL A 136 4.56 0.33 -8.77
N ARG A 137 4.46 0.44 -10.09
CA ARG A 137 4.82 1.65 -10.82
C ARG A 137 3.87 1.88 -11.99
N ALA A 138 3.76 3.12 -12.43
CA ALA A 138 3.07 3.47 -13.66
C ALA A 138 3.80 2.92 -14.89
N PHE A 139 3.16 2.93 -16.01
CA PHE A 139 3.78 2.57 -17.30
C PHE A 139 4.71 3.68 -17.79
#